data_d12018ba680d3c87639c2bc75ed7d44b
#
_entry.id   d12018ba680d3c87639c2bc75ed7d44b
#
_cell.length_a   1.000
_cell.length_b   1.000
_cell.length_c   1.000
_cell.angle_alpha   90.00
_cell.angle_beta   90.00
_cell.angle_gamma   90.00
#
_symmetry.space_group_name_H-M   'P 1'
#
loop_
_entity.id
_entity.type
_entity.pdbx_description
1 polymer ?
#
loop_
_entity_poly.entity_id
_entity_poly.type
_entity_poly.pdbx_seq_one_letter_code
_entity_poly.pdbx_strand_id
1 'polypeptide(L)'
;SFLLEVTAKTFFGGTNHLDTDEGLEEVFQKLAEVKPNVRLWYRDEAQFEQALKSGEIPMGQYYHDVTGLAAADGNPVRSTFPEEGGILDSGSWALSRASQKAEE
;
A
#
# COMPACT_ATOMS: atom_id res chain seq x y z
N SER A 1 -3.14 3.38 1.74
CA SER A 1 -2.92 2.46 0.63
C SER A 1 -2.73 3.23 -0.68
N PHE A 2 -1.79 2.80 -1.50
CA PHE A 2 -1.43 3.42 -2.78
C PHE A 2 -1.94 2.61 -3.98
N LEU A 3 -3.08 1.95 -3.83
CA LEU A 3 -3.63 1.07 -4.85
C LEU A 3 -3.94 1.78 -6.18
N LEU A 4 -4.47 2.99 -6.12
CA LEU A 4 -4.75 3.81 -7.30
C LEU A 4 -3.46 4.20 -8.01
N GLU A 5 -2.46 4.63 -7.26
CA GLU A 5 -1.14 5.03 -7.77
C GLU A 5 -0.41 3.86 -8.41
N VAL A 6 -0.41 2.69 -7.76
CA VAL A 6 0.18 1.46 -8.32
C VAL A 6 -0.49 1.11 -9.64
N THR A 7 -1.82 1.14 -9.69
CA THR A 7 -2.59 0.81 -10.89
C THR A 7 -2.31 1.80 -12.03
N ALA A 8 -2.32 3.09 -11.73
CA ALA A 8 -2.01 4.13 -12.72
C ALA A 8 -0.59 3.99 -13.27
N LYS A 9 0.39 3.74 -12.42
CA LYS A 9 1.78 3.55 -12.82
C LYS A 9 1.96 2.30 -13.68
N THR A 10 1.33 1.20 -13.32
CA THR A 10 1.48 -0.08 -14.02
C THR A 10 0.80 -0.10 -15.39
N PHE A 11 -0.40 0.47 -15.51
CA PHE A 11 -1.24 0.30 -16.69
C PHE A 11 -1.45 1.57 -17.52
N PHE A 12 -1.19 2.75 -16.97
CA PHE A 12 -1.52 4.04 -17.60
C PHE A 12 -0.33 4.99 -17.71
N GLY A 13 0.87 4.49 -17.48
CA GLY A 13 2.10 5.24 -17.73
C GLY A 13 2.55 6.19 -16.62
N GLY A 14 1.80 6.31 -15.53
CA GLY A 14 2.19 7.15 -14.40
C GLY A 14 1.04 7.62 -13.54
N THR A 15 1.35 8.15 -12.36
CA THR A 15 0.36 8.63 -11.38
C THR A 15 -0.36 9.90 -11.82
N ASN A 16 0.21 10.66 -12.76
CA ASN A 16 -0.46 11.82 -13.36
C ASN A 16 -1.77 11.48 -14.09
N HIS A 17 -1.97 10.22 -14.44
CA HIS A 17 -3.25 9.75 -15.01
C HIS A 17 -4.43 9.94 -14.04
N LEU A 18 -4.15 10.02 -12.74
CA LEU A 18 -5.15 10.27 -11.69
C LEU A 18 -5.56 11.74 -11.57
N ASP A 19 -4.92 12.65 -12.31
CA ASP A 19 -5.15 14.09 -12.20
C ASP A 19 -6.44 14.54 -12.90
N THR A 20 -7.06 13.68 -13.70
CA THR A 20 -8.32 13.95 -14.41
C THR A 20 -9.41 12.98 -13.97
N ASP A 21 -10.67 13.41 -14.09
CA ASP A 21 -11.82 12.56 -13.77
C ASP A 21 -11.90 11.33 -14.70
N GLU A 22 -11.61 11.54 -15.99
CA GLU A 22 -11.57 10.44 -16.97
C GLU A 22 -10.47 9.43 -16.62
N GLY A 23 -9.28 9.91 -16.28
CA GLY A 23 -8.17 9.05 -15.89
C GLY A 23 -8.45 8.27 -14.62
N LEU A 24 -9.07 8.91 -13.64
CA LEU A 24 -9.49 8.25 -12.39
C LEU A 24 -10.52 7.15 -12.66
N GLU A 25 -11.51 7.42 -13.52
CA GLU A 25 -12.52 6.43 -13.92
C GLU A 25 -11.88 5.21 -14.59
N GLU A 26 -10.93 5.43 -15.50
CA GLU A 26 -10.21 4.35 -16.16
C GLU A 26 -9.43 3.47 -15.15
N VAL A 27 -8.83 4.07 -14.13
CA VAL A 27 -8.14 3.33 -13.05
C VAL A 27 -9.14 2.49 -12.25
N PHE A 28 -10.31 3.01 -11.92
CA PHE A 28 -11.35 2.24 -11.25
C PHE A 28 -11.88 1.09 -12.12
N GLN A 29 -12.03 1.28 -13.41
CA GLN A 29 -12.41 0.22 -14.33
C GLN A 29 -11.36 -0.90 -14.39
N LYS A 30 -10.08 -0.54 -14.38
CA LYS A 30 -8.97 -1.51 -14.32
C LYS A 30 -8.99 -2.29 -13.01
N LEU A 31 -9.22 -1.64 -11.89
CA LEU A 31 -9.34 -2.30 -10.59
C LEU A 31 -10.56 -3.22 -10.51
N ALA A 32 -11.65 -2.91 -11.22
CA ALA A 32 -12.80 -3.79 -11.29
C ALA A 32 -12.48 -5.15 -11.93
N GLU A 33 -11.48 -5.22 -12.80
CA GLU A 33 -11.03 -6.49 -13.40
C GLU A 33 -10.44 -7.46 -12.39
N VAL A 34 -9.77 -6.96 -11.32
CA VAL A 34 -9.20 -7.82 -10.27
C VAL A 34 -10.19 -8.15 -9.15
N LYS A 35 -11.30 -7.44 -9.07
CA LYS A 35 -12.29 -7.59 -8.01
C LYS A 35 -12.76 -9.04 -7.78
N PRO A 36 -12.97 -9.89 -8.79
CA PRO A 36 -13.36 -11.28 -8.58
C PRO A 36 -12.33 -12.11 -7.80
N ASN A 37 -11.06 -11.69 -7.79
CA ASN A 37 -9.96 -12.37 -7.13
C ASN A 37 -9.58 -11.75 -5.77
N VAL A 38 -10.26 -10.67 -5.38
CA VAL A 38 -9.97 -9.96 -4.12
C VAL A 38 -10.83 -10.53 -3.01
N ARG A 39 -10.20 -11.03 -1.96
CA ARG A 39 -10.88 -11.54 -0.75
C ARG A 39 -11.18 -10.45 0.26
N LEU A 40 -10.33 -9.40 0.31
CA LEU A 40 -10.44 -8.35 1.31
C LEU A 40 -10.02 -7.01 0.71
N TRP A 41 -10.93 -6.04 0.79
CA TRP A 41 -10.65 -4.62 0.61
C TRP A 41 -10.52 -4.02 2.00
N TYR A 42 -9.29 -3.93 2.51
CA TYR A 42 -9.09 -3.47 3.89
C TYR A 42 -9.10 -1.94 3.99
N ARG A 43 -9.55 -1.47 5.13
CA ARG A 43 -9.44 -0.07 5.56
C ARG A 43 -8.51 0.09 6.74
N ASP A 44 -8.41 -0.97 7.54
CA ASP A 44 -7.57 -1.07 8.72
C ASP A 44 -6.37 -1.94 8.38
N GLU A 45 -5.17 -1.36 8.49
CA GLU A 45 -3.91 -2.04 8.19
C GLU A 45 -3.66 -3.23 9.11
N ALA A 46 -4.05 -3.11 10.39
CA ALA A 46 -3.90 -4.20 11.35
C ALA A 46 -4.74 -5.42 10.95
N GLN A 47 -5.92 -5.21 10.38
CA GLN A 47 -6.75 -6.29 9.85
C GLN A 47 -6.04 -7.06 8.73
N PHE A 48 -5.45 -6.34 7.78
CA PHE A 48 -4.71 -6.97 6.68
C PHE A 48 -3.45 -7.68 7.18
N GLU A 49 -2.69 -7.05 8.04
CA GLU A 49 -1.48 -7.62 8.63
C GLU A 49 -1.77 -8.94 9.36
N GLN A 50 -2.85 -8.98 10.15
CA GLN A 50 -3.29 -10.19 10.84
C GLN A 50 -3.65 -11.30 9.87
N ALA A 51 -4.40 -11.00 8.82
CA ALA A 51 -4.79 -11.96 7.79
C ALA A 51 -3.58 -12.50 7.01
N LEU A 52 -2.59 -11.65 6.75
CA LEU A 52 -1.34 -12.03 6.11
C LEU A 52 -0.50 -12.94 7.01
N LYS A 53 -0.32 -12.57 8.28
CA LYS A 53 0.45 -13.34 9.28
C LYS A 53 -0.17 -14.70 9.55
N SER A 54 -1.49 -14.81 9.58
CA SER A 54 -2.21 -16.07 9.81
C SER A 54 -2.25 -16.99 8.59
N GLY A 55 -1.87 -16.49 7.41
CA GLY A 55 -1.98 -17.22 6.14
C GLY A 55 -3.40 -17.28 5.57
N GLU A 56 -4.35 -16.55 6.13
CA GLU A 56 -5.71 -16.44 5.61
C GLU A 56 -5.73 -15.82 4.21
N ILE A 57 -4.86 -14.82 3.98
CA ILE A 57 -4.65 -14.17 2.70
C ILE A 57 -3.21 -14.48 2.24
N PRO A 58 -3.03 -15.08 1.06
CA PRO A 58 -1.70 -15.49 0.60
C PRO A 58 -0.84 -14.32 0.11
N MET A 59 -1.44 -13.25 -0.38
CA MET A 59 -0.74 -12.05 -0.87
C MET A 59 -1.64 -10.82 -0.88
N GLY A 60 -1.01 -9.66 -0.91
CA GLY A 60 -1.72 -8.40 -1.05
C GLY A 60 -0.77 -7.21 -1.14
N GLN A 61 -1.32 -6.03 -1.33
CA GLN A 61 -0.57 -4.79 -1.32
C GLN A 61 -0.41 -4.29 0.10
N TYR A 62 0.85 -4.06 0.51
CA TYR A 62 1.16 -3.55 1.84
C TYR A 62 2.49 -2.79 1.84
N TYR A 63 2.88 -2.27 2.98
CA TYR A 63 4.13 -1.55 3.17
C TYR A 63 5.31 -2.51 3.28
N HIS A 64 6.38 -2.18 2.60
CA HIS A 64 7.59 -3.01 2.57
C HIS A 64 8.27 -3.10 3.93
N ASP A 65 8.42 -1.98 4.61
CA ASP A 65 9.07 -1.90 5.92
C ASP A 65 8.29 -2.65 7.00
N VAL A 66 6.98 -2.48 7.06
CA VAL A 66 6.11 -3.18 8.03
C VAL A 66 6.14 -4.69 7.79
N THR A 67 6.12 -5.12 6.53
CA THR A 67 6.25 -6.55 6.19
C THR A 67 7.63 -7.09 6.58
N GLY A 68 8.68 -6.30 6.41
CA GLY A 68 10.02 -6.65 6.85
C GLY A 68 10.13 -6.86 8.36
N LEU A 69 9.49 -6.00 9.15
CA LEU A 69 9.41 -6.15 10.61
C LEU A 69 8.66 -7.44 10.99
N ALA A 70 7.53 -7.71 10.35
CA ALA A 70 6.76 -8.93 10.59
C ALA A 70 7.57 -10.20 10.28
N ALA A 71 8.36 -10.19 9.21
CA ALA A 71 9.27 -11.29 8.86
C ALA A 71 10.39 -11.46 9.91
N ALA A 72 10.97 -10.35 10.38
CA ALA A 72 12.00 -10.37 11.43
C ALA A 72 11.47 -10.94 12.76
N ASP A 73 10.19 -10.74 13.05
CA ASP A 73 9.50 -11.32 14.20
C ASP A 73 9.16 -12.80 14.04
N GLY A 74 9.55 -13.43 12.93
CA GLY A 74 9.37 -14.85 12.68
C GLY A 74 8.06 -15.23 12.00
N ASN A 75 7.29 -14.25 11.51
CA ASN A 75 6.09 -14.56 10.73
C ASN A 75 6.45 -15.05 9.32
N PRO A 76 5.68 -16.00 8.73
CA PRO A 76 5.98 -16.58 7.42
C PRO A 76 5.53 -15.65 6.28
N VAL A 77 6.07 -14.45 6.25
CA VAL A 77 5.76 -13.40 5.28
C VAL A 77 7.03 -12.87 4.64
N ARG A 78 6.93 -12.38 3.42
CA ARG A 78 8.00 -11.64 2.75
C ARG A 78 7.42 -10.54 1.89
N SER A 79 8.20 -9.51 1.66
CA SER A 79 7.85 -8.42 0.76
C SER A 79 8.66 -8.51 -0.53
N THR A 80 8.04 -8.12 -1.63
CA THR A 80 8.69 -7.97 -2.93
C THR A 80 8.05 -6.83 -3.71
N PHE A 81 8.77 -6.32 -4.69
CA PHE A 81 8.25 -5.34 -5.64
C PHE A 81 8.02 -6.01 -7.00
N PRO A 82 6.94 -5.65 -7.72
CA PRO A 82 6.77 -6.08 -9.11
C PRO A 82 7.84 -5.46 -10.01
N GLU A 83 8.06 -6.05 -11.20
CA GLU A 83 9.02 -5.52 -12.19
C GLU A 83 8.68 -4.10 -12.62
N GLU A 84 7.41 -3.75 -12.65
CA GLU A 84 6.90 -2.41 -12.98
C GLU A 84 7.29 -1.35 -11.93
N GLY A 85 7.80 -1.78 -10.78
CA GLY A 85 8.26 -0.92 -9.70
C GLY A 85 7.29 -0.78 -8.55
N GLY A 86 7.75 -0.13 -7.50
CA GLY A 86 6.96 0.21 -6.33
C GLY A 86 6.56 1.68 -6.31
N ILE A 87 5.83 2.06 -5.30
CA ILE A 87 5.51 3.45 -4.98
C ILE A 87 6.40 3.88 -3.82
N LEU A 88 7.16 4.96 -4.05
CA LEU A 88 7.92 5.60 -3.00
C LEU A 88 7.01 6.59 -2.27
N ASP A 89 6.89 6.41 -0.98
CA ASP A 89 6.25 7.37 -0.08
C ASP A 89 7.30 8.03 0.80
N SER A 90 7.03 9.25 1.21
CA SER A 90 7.88 9.99 2.14
C SER A 90 7.04 10.58 3.26
N GLY A 91 7.54 10.43 4.47
CA GLY A 91 6.93 11.02 5.65
C GLY A 91 7.93 11.90 6.41
N SER A 92 7.40 12.74 7.27
CA SER A 92 8.22 13.60 8.13
C SER A 92 7.69 13.60 9.54
N TRP A 93 8.59 13.64 10.48
CA TRP A 93 8.24 13.95 11.84
C TRP A 93 8.16 15.46 12.02
N ALA A 94 7.16 15.92 12.71
CA ALA A 94 7.01 17.34 13.03
C ALA A 94 6.86 17.52 14.54
N LEU A 95 7.66 18.40 15.07
CA LEU A 95 7.54 18.81 16.46
C LEU A 95 6.60 20.01 16.56
N SER A 96 5.61 19.92 17.43
CA SER A 96 4.73 21.06 17.70
C SER A 96 5.54 22.22 18.26
N ARG A 97 5.31 23.43 17.74
CA ARG A 97 5.93 24.66 18.27
C ARG A 97 5.59 24.90 19.75
N ALA A 98 4.46 24.36 20.19
CA ALA A 98 4.03 24.46 21.60
C ALA A 98 4.68 23.43 22.51
N SER A 99 5.44 22.47 21.97
CA SER A 99 6.12 21.46 22.77
C SER A 99 7.26 22.11 23.58
N GLN A 100 7.33 21.74 24.85
CA GLN A 100 8.43 22.11 25.75
C GLN A 100 9.47 20.98 25.88
N LYS A 101 9.32 19.91 25.10
CA LYS A 101 10.14 18.70 25.12
C LYS A 101 10.89 18.48 23.82
N ALA A 102 11.40 19.56 23.23
CA ALA A 102 12.07 19.52 21.94
C ALA A 102 13.42 18.76 21.97
N GLU A 103 14.01 18.60 23.15
CA GLU A 103 15.31 17.96 23.35
C GLU A 103 15.21 16.51 23.82
N GLU A 104 14.00 16.00 24.06
CA GLU A 104 13.72 14.60 24.42
C GLU A 104 13.52 13.74 23.16
#